data_cac2dcaa5f09b5406934aa0ada456009
#
_entry.id   cac2dcaa5f09b5406934aa0ada456009
#
_cell.length_a   1.000
_cell.length_b   1.000
_cell.length_c   1.000
_cell.angle_alpha   90.00
_cell.angle_beta   90.00
_cell.angle_gamma   90.00
#
_symmetry.space_group_name_H-M   'P 1'
#
loop_
_entity.id
_entity.type
_entity.pdbx_description
1 polymer ?
#
loop_
_entity_poly.entity_id
_entity_poly.type
_entity_poly.pdbx_seq_one_letter_code
_entity_poly.pdbx_strand_id
1 'polypeptide(L)'
;MKVKSTPTTVEGQTSGATVTIYGAVTGADFSSYPGVGVDNKITAIDLSHNIHLRSLSTYMNSITSIDVSKLLDLESLDCSYSDLSSLDVSKNSKLINLRAYGNQLDKIDITGAVDLAYLDVKNNWLESLDLSHNKKLVYLNISSNEIEAVDVRDMPELVELYVSNNKITTLDVSKNPALKTLQLSNNLVSNLDLKNNLQLLTLTVDGNRLEGLDLTGHERLTYLNVGGNRWDACTLNDLYNSLSRYPKLQSGKMPRGNTLFVHGEKAGEYNDAEHAESSIAKLKGWTIDYEGDGTGCNMAYITIQEPENGTLKVFTTDDVEVLTGTKVAKNTDLVIKAIPASGYKLETLTLNDEEVDSPNFKIDSSVTIGAIFTVSSQIEAPTTDALKVFGGKNYLSFMTGTPTHLQVYTLSGKLMFSTIVREHKTISLPSGIYIVKAKGYSKVVAVE
;
A
#
# COMPACT_ATOMS: atom_id res chain seq x y z
N MET A 1 -59.58 -0.01 -1.92
CA MET A 1 -59.07 -1.26 -2.48
C MET A 1 -57.56 -1.22 -2.38
N LYS A 2 -56.92 -2.01 -1.50
CA LYS A 2 -55.48 -2.11 -1.45
C LYS A 2 -55.02 -3.08 -2.56
N VAL A 3 -54.38 -2.56 -3.59
CA VAL A 3 -53.72 -3.39 -4.58
C VAL A 3 -52.45 -3.92 -3.94
N LYS A 4 -52.41 -5.22 -3.60
CA LYS A 4 -51.19 -5.92 -3.31
C LYS A 4 -50.44 -6.07 -4.64
N SER A 5 -49.32 -5.36 -4.82
CA SER A 5 -48.41 -5.61 -5.93
C SER A 5 -47.67 -6.90 -5.66
N THR A 6 -48.14 -8.01 -6.17
CA THR A 6 -47.28 -9.16 -6.43
C THR A 6 -46.53 -8.89 -7.73
N PRO A 7 -45.21 -9.13 -7.84
CA PRO A 7 -44.53 -9.05 -9.12
C PRO A 7 -45.15 -10.09 -10.04
N THR A 8 -45.77 -9.62 -11.10
CA THR A 8 -46.36 -10.49 -12.14
C THR A 8 -45.24 -10.70 -13.16
N THR A 9 -44.62 -11.84 -13.14
CA THR A 9 -43.73 -12.25 -14.23
C THR A 9 -44.61 -12.71 -15.38
N VAL A 10 -44.51 -12.06 -16.53
CA VAL A 10 -45.13 -12.51 -17.76
C VAL A 10 -44.05 -13.20 -18.58
N GLU A 11 -44.06 -14.53 -18.61
CA GLU A 11 -43.21 -15.31 -19.50
C GLU A 11 -43.98 -15.60 -20.80
N GLY A 12 -43.40 -15.28 -21.95
CA GLY A 12 -43.93 -15.54 -23.24
C GLY A 12 -42.86 -15.72 -24.30
N GLN A 13 -42.96 -16.82 -25.08
CA GLN A 13 -42.17 -16.95 -26.30
C GLN A 13 -42.95 -16.36 -27.44
N THR A 14 -42.36 -15.37 -28.16
CA THR A 14 -43.00 -14.80 -29.36
C THR A 14 -42.18 -15.14 -30.59
N SER A 15 -42.80 -15.75 -31.56
CA SER A 15 -42.23 -15.92 -32.89
C SER A 15 -42.55 -14.69 -33.74
N GLY A 16 -41.72 -13.64 -33.62
CA GLY A 16 -41.76 -12.48 -34.54
C GLY A 16 -42.89 -11.46 -34.34
N ALA A 17 -43.47 -11.32 -33.14
CA ALA A 17 -44.54 -10.38 -32.87
C ALA A 17 -44.16 -9.31 -31.83
N THR A 18 -44.80 -8.14 -31.90
CA THR A 18 -44.69 -7.08 -30.90
C THR A 18 -45.33 -7.52 -29.59
N VAL A 19 -44.63 -7.41 -28.47
CA VAL A 19 -45.22 -7.58 -27.13
C VAL A 19 -45.58 -6.22 -26.58
N THR A 20 -46.83 -6.05 -26.20
CA THR A 20 -47.31 -4.81 -25.58
C THR A 20 -47.62 -5.07 -24.11
N ILE A 21 -46.99 -4.32 -23.21
CA ILE A 21 -47.23 -4.40 -21.77
C ILE A 21 -48.09 -3.25 -21.32
N TYR A 22 -49.22 -3.55 -20.68
CA TYR A 22 -50.16 -2.57 -20.14
C TYR A 22 -50.05 -2.46 -18.62
N GLY A 23 -50.10 -1.22 -18.10
CA GLY A 23 -50.14 -0.96 -16.67
C GLY A 23 -49.01 -0.05 -16.19
N ALA A 24 -49.04 0.29 -14.90
CA ALA A 24 -47.98 1.06 -14.25
C ALA A 24 -46.83 0.14 -13.90
N VAL A 25 -45.97 -0.12 -14.86
CA VAL A 25 -44.77 -1.00 -14.69
C VAL A 25 -43.64 -0.15 -14.16
N THR A 26 -43.02 -0.60 -13.05
CA THR A 26 -41.87 0.06 -12.44
C THR A 26 -40.55 -0.66 -12.70
N GLY A 27 -40.59 -1.91 -13.17
CA GLY A 27 -39.40 -2.68 -13.57
C GLY A 27 -39.75 -3.53 -14.78
N ALA A 28 -38.83 -3.60 -15.73
CA ALA A 28 -38.93 -4.45 -16.92
C ALA A 28 -37.61 -5.12 -17.20
N ASP A 29 -37.64 -6.44 -17.39
CA ASP A 29 -36.48 -7.24 -17.75
C ASP A 29 -36.79 -7.98 -19.05
N PHE A 30 -36.08 -7.58 -20.09
CA PHE A 30 -36.14 -8.17 -21.43
C PHE A 30 -34.85 -8.88 -21.80
N SER A 31 -34.05 -9.20 -20.81
CA SER A 31 -32.73 -9.84 -21.01
C SER A 31 -32.84 -11.14 -21.77
N SER A 32 -31.83 -11.42 -22.59
CA SER A 32 -31.68 -12.69 -23.28
C SER A 32 -30.56 -13.49 -22.58
N TYR A 33 -30.84 -14.78 -22.38
CA TYR A 33 -29.89 -15.73 -21.77
C TYR A 33 -29.85 -17.04 -22.57
N PRO A 34 -29.20 -17.04 -23.76
CA PRO A 34 -29.26 -18.19 -24.68
C PRO A 34 -28.77 -19.50 -24.03
N GLY A 35 -27.81 -19.42 -23.09
CA GLY A 35 -27.25 -20.57 -22.37
C GLY A 35 -28.25 -21.31 -21.46
N VAL A 36 -29.36 -20.68 -21.10
CA VAL A 36 -30.45 -21.25 -20.30
C VAL A 36 -31.79 -21.29 -21.06
N GLY A 37 -31.75 -21.10 -22.37
CA GLY A 37 -32.92 -21.25 -23.25
C GLY A 37 -33.78 -20.01 -23.38
N VAL A 38 -33.32 -18.83 -22.90
CA VAL A 38 -33.99 -17.54 -23.09
C VAL A 38 -33.24 -16.77 -24.18
N ASP A 39 -33.75 -16.76 -25.40
CA ASP A 39 -33.18 -16.06 -26.57
C ASP A 39 -34.20 -15.13 -27.18
N ASN A 40 -34.31 -13.90 -26.62
CA ASN A 40 -35.34 -12.96 -26.99
C ASN A 40 -35.12 -12.31 -28.38
N LYS A 41 -33.83 -12.06 -28.74
CA LYS A 41 -33.46 -11.40 -30.03
C LYS A 41 -34.23 -10.11 -30.32
N ILE A 42 -34.46 -9.30 -29.29
CA ILE A 42 -35.18 -8.03 -29.43
C ILE A 42 -34.28 -7.07 -30.24
N THR A 43 -34.86 -6.44 -31.26
CA THR A 43 -34.15 -5.48 -32.12
C THR A 43 -34.61 -4.05 -31.92
N ALA A 44 -35.79 -3.85 -31.34
CA ALA A 44 -36.32 -2.52 -31.02
C ALA A 44 -37.31 -2.59 -29.85
N ILE A 45 -37.39 -1.50 -29.08
CA ILE A 45 -38.29 -1.37 -27.94
C ILE A 45 -38.91 0.03 -27.93
N ASP A 46 -40.20 0.12 -27.71
CA ASP A 46 -40.90 1.39 -27.49
C ASP A 46 -41.24 1.56 -26.01
N LEU A 47 -40.62 2.54 -25.38
CA LEU A 47 -40.75 2.85 -23.96
C LEU A 47 -41.56 4.12 -23.71
N SER A 48 -42.12 4.76 -24.76
CA SER A 48 -42.74 6.07 -24.72
C SER A 48 -43.91 6.19 -23.74
N HIS A 49 -44.56 5.08 -23.41
CA HIS A 49 -45.73 5.00 -22.51
C HIS A 49 -45.40 4.41 -21.13
N ASN A 50 -44.18 3.96 -20.90
CA ASN A 50 -43.77 3.29 -19.63
C ASN A 50 -43.02 4.25 -18.68
N ILE A 51 -43.53 5.49 -18.56
CA ILE A 51 -42.86 6.62 -17.90
C ILE A 51 -42.50 6.41 -16.40
N HIS A 52 -43.09 5.40 -15.77
CA HIS A 52 -42.85 5.06 -14.36
C HIS A 52 -41.77 3.98 -14.14
N LEU A 53 -41.06 3.57 -15.20
CA LEU A 53 -39.99 2.63 -15.06
C LEU A 53 -38.87 3.20 -14.18
N ARG A 54 -38.45 2.40 -13.18
CA ARG A 54 -37.29 2.65 -12.34
C ARG A 54 -36.14 1.71 -12.70
N SER A 55 -36.46 0.53 -13.23
CA SER A 55 -35.44 -0.45 -13.64
C SER A 55 -35.77 -1.02 -15.01
N LEU A 56 -34.81 -1.01 -15.88
CA LEU A 56 -34.90 -1.57 -17.22
C LEU A 56 -33.66 -2.40 -17.53
N SER A 57 -33.89 -3.62 -17.97
CA SER A 57 -32.84 -4.46 -18.54
C SER A 57 -33.22 -4.92 -19.95
N THR A 58 -32.30 -4.72 -20.88
CA THR A 58 -32.37 -5.23 -22.26
C THR A 58 -31.10 -6.04 -22.61
N TYR A 59 -30.46 -6.57 -21.59
CA TYR A 59 -29.19 -7.28 -21.67
C TYR A 59 -29.22 -8.38 -22.75
N MET A 60 -28.14 -8.44 -23.55
CA MET A 60 -27.91 -9.52 -24.52
C MET A 60 -28.97 -9.62 -25.62
N ASN A 61 -29.33 -8.50 -26.21
CA ASN A 61 -30.27 -8.41 -27.36
C ASN A 61 -29.54 -7.84 -28.60
N SER A 62 -30.29 -7.52 -29.64
CA SER A 62 -29.78 -6.86 -30.86
C SER A 62 -30.39 -5.47 -31.05
N ILE A 63 -30.54 -4.73 -29.95
CA ILE A 63 -31.10 -3.38 -29.95
C ILE A 63 -30.05 -2.41 -30.49
N THR A 64 -30.39 -1.66 -31.55
CA THR A 64 -29.48 -0.68 -32.18
C THR A 64 -29.70 0.74 -31.66
N SER A 65 -30.83 1.02 -31.02
CA SER A 65 -31.12 2.30 -30.38
C SER A 65 -32.15 2.14 -29.26
N ILE A 66 -32.04 2.94 -28.21
CA ILE A 66 -33.00 2.97 -27.10
C ILE A 66 -33.27 4.41 -26.68
N ASP A 67 -34.54 4.80 -26.59
CA ASP A 67 -34.94 6.11 -26.10
C ASP A 67 -35.48 5.99 -24.65
N VAL A 68 -34.72 6.48 -23.71
CA VAL A 68 -35.05 6.50 -22.28
C VAL A 68 -35.41 7.93 -21.80
N SER A 69 -35.49 8.90 -22.68
CA SER A 69 -35.68 10.32 -22.36
C SER A 69 -36.98 10.64 -21.60
N LYS A 70 -37.98 9.78 -21.71
CA LYS A 70 -39.27 9.89 -21.00
C LYS A 70 -39.25 9.19 -19.63
N LEU A 71 -38.26 8.39 -19.32
CA LEU A 71 -38.16 7.57 -18.11
C LEU A 71 -37.52 8.38 -16.98
N LEU A 72 -38.17 9.44 -16.51
CA LEU A 72 -37.61 10.37 -15.54
C LEU A 72 -37.44 9.77 -14.13
N ASP A 73 -38.04 8.62 -13.86
CA ASP A 73 -37.90 7.87 -12.62
C ASP A 73 -36.87 6.74 -12.72
N LEU A 74 -36.15 6.62 -13.84
CA LEU A 74 -35.21 5.53 -14.07
C LEU A 74 -34.01 5.62 -13.10
N GLU A 75 -33.81 4.56 -12.33
CA GLU A 75 -32.76 4.39 -11.32
C GLU A 75 -31.67 3.38 -11.77
N SER A 76 -32.09 2.42 -12.62
CA SER A 76 -31.18 1.36 -13.11
C SER A 76 -31.45 1.05 -14.58
N LEU A 77 -30.42 1.08 -15.40
CA LEU A 77 -30.43 0.68 -16.81
C LEU A 77 -29.34 -0.32 -17.10
N ASP A 78 -29.70 -1.48 -17.66
CA ASP A 78 -28.76 -2.44 -18.24
C ASP A 78 -29.12 -2.69 -19.71
N CYS A 79 -28.33 -2.14 -20.62
CA CYS A 79 -28.44 -2.34 -22.06
C CYS A 79 -27.15 -2.96 -22.65
N SER A 80 -26.44 -3.73 -21.84
CA SER A 80 -25.18 -4.35 -22.21
C SER A 80 -25.38 -5.47 -23.23
N TYR A 81 -24.33 -5.76 -24.00
CA TYR A 81 -24.32 -6.77 -25.08
C TYR A 81 -25.49 -6.58 -26.05
N SER A 82 -25.59 -5.39 -26.59
CA SER A 82 -26.50 -5.05 -27.68
C SER A 82 -25.69 -4.44 -28.85
N ASP A 83 -26.36 -3.81 -29.78
CA ASP A 83 -25.73 -3.18 -30.96
C ASP A 83 -25.85 -1.65 -30.95
N LEU A 84 -25.87 -1.04 -29.74
CA LEU A 84 -26.04 0.40 -29.57
C LEU A 84 -24.80 1.14 -30.08
N SER A 85 -25.00 2.13 -30.98
CA SER A 85 -23.94 3.03 -31.42
C SER A 85 -23.86 4.32 -30.59
N SER A 86 -24.96 4.71 -29.94
CA SER A 86 -25.01 5.86 -29.02
C SER A 86 -26.02 5.63 -27.91
N LEU A 87 -25.81 6.31 -26.77
CA LEU A 87 -26.73 6.29 -25.63
C LEU A 87 -26.83 7.69 -25.03
N ASP A 88 -28.07 8.20 -24.85
CA ASP A 88 -28.33 9.46 -24.17
C ASP A 88 -29.19 9.21 -22.93
N VAL A 89 -28.60 9.44 -21.76
CA VAL A 89 -29.30 9.41 -20.46
C VAL A 89 -29.29 10.78 -19.78
N SER A 90 -29.12 11.87 -20.56
CA SER A 90 -29.05 13.24 -20.04
C SER A 90 -30.33 13.71 -19.36
N LYS A 91 -31.43 13.00 -19.53
CA LYS A 91 -32.74 13.30 -18.87
C LYS A 91 -32.99 12.44 -17.61
N ASN A 92 -32.14 11.44 -17.34
CA ASN A 92 -32.37 10.45 -16.29
C ASN A 92 -31.63 10.83 -15.02
N SER A 93 -32.00 11.95 -14.38
CA SER A 93 -31.26 12.49 -13.21
C SER A 93 -31.28 11.60 -11.96
N LYS A 94 -32.21 10.63 -11.89
CA LYS A 94 -32.27 9.63 -10.80
C LYS A 94 -31.51 8.35 -11.10
N LEU A 95 -30.81 8.27 -12.25
CA LEU A 95 -30.06 7.07 -12.62
C LEU A 95 -28.88 6.89 -11.69
N ILE A 96 -28.85 5.73 -11.00
CA ILE A 96 -27.81 5.33 -10.04
C ILE A 96 -26.89 4.29 -10.66
N ASN A 97 -27.45 3.35 -11.44
CA ASN A 97 -26.74 2.25 -12.06
C ASN A 97 -26.90 2.25 -13.57
N LEU A 98 -25.79 2.37 -14.29
CA LEU A 98 -25.77 2.25 -15.74
C LEU A 98 -24.78 1.17 -16.17
N ARG A 99 -25.30 0.16 -16.88
CA ARG A 99 -24.52 -0.83 -17.60
C ARG A 99 -24.84 -0.76 -19.07
N ALA A 100 -23.83 -0.48 -19.90
CA ALA A 100 -23.93 -0.43 -21.35
C ALA A 100 -22.67 -1.04 -22.00
N TYR A 101 -22.05 -2.03 -21.33
CA TYR A 101 -20.84 -2.66 -21.81
C TYR A 101 -21.10 -3.62 -22.98
N GLY A 102 -20.07 -3.82 -23.82
CA GLY A 102 -20.17 -4.75 -24.95
C GLY A 102 -21.15 -4.27 -26.03
N ASN A 103 -21.14 -2.99 -26.34
CA ASN A 103 -21.86 -2.34 -27.43
C ASN A 103 -20.88 -1.78 -28.46
N GLN A 104 -21.35 -0.90 -29.33
CA GLN A 104 -20.58 -0.19 -30.36
C GLN A 104 -20.63 1.33 -30.11
N LEU A 105 -20.73 1.75 -28.83
CA LEU A 105 -20.90 3.15 -28.48
C LEU A 105 -19.66 3.96 -28.89
N ASP A 106 -19.82 4.89 -29.80
CA ASP A 106 -18.83 5.93 -30.11
C ASP A 106 -19.03 7.19 -29.26
N LYS A 107 -20.24 7.36 -28.69
CA LYS A 107 -20.60 8.44 -27.77
C LYS A 107 -21.65 8.02 -26.77
N ILE A 108 -21.59 8.64 -25.59
CA ILE A 108 -22.58 8.52 -24.54
C ILE A 108 -22.76 9.88 -23.85
N ASP A 109 -24.00 10.29 -23.62
CA ASP A 109 -24.33 11.48 -22.83
C ASP A 109 -24.88 11.07 -21.47
N ILE A 110 -24.08 11.26 -20.42
CA ILE A 110 -24.40 10.98 -19.01
C ILE A 110 -24.47 12.25 -18.16
N THR A 111 -24.39 13.43 -18.79
CA THR A 111 -24.26 14.73 -18.09
C THR A 111 -25.44 15.05 -17.16
N GLY A 112 -26.63 14.56 -17.48
CA GLY A 112 -27.80 14.71 -16.62
C GLY A 112 -28.00 13.62 -15.57
N ALA A 113 -27.25 12.52 -15.64
CA ALA A 113 -27.31 11.42 -14.66
C ALA A 113 -26.47 11.74 -13.41
N VAL A 114 -26.83 12.79 -12.69
CA VAL A 114 -26.06 13.38 -11.58
C VAL A 114 -26.02 12.51 -10.31
N ASP A 115 -26.90 11.53 -10.19
CA ASP A 115 -26.94 10.57 -9.08
C ASP A 115 -26.19 9.27 -9.39
N LEU A 116 -25.50 9.20 -10.53
CA LEU A 116 -24.80 7.99 -10.97
C LEU A 116 -23.69 7.60 -9.99
N ALA A 117 -23.82 6.38 -9.45
CA ALA A 117 -22.86 5.78 -8.53
C ALA A 117 -22.10 4.60 -9.16
N TYR A 118 -22.71 3.92 -10.11
CA TYR A 118 -22.14 2.77 -10.82
C TYR A 118 -22.24 3.00 -12.34
N LEU A 119 -21.09 2.99 -13.01
CA LEU A 119 -20.99 3.12 -14.46
C LEU A 119 -20.09 2.03 -15.04
N ASP A 120 -20.65 1.17 -15.89
CA ASP A 120 -19.90 0.18 -16.67
C ASP A 120 -20.20 0.36 -18.18
N VAL A 121 -19.23 0.90 -18.90
CA VAL A 121 -19.27 1.11 -20.35
C VAL A 121 -18.08 0.47 -21.04
N LYS A 122 -17.49 -0.57 -20.42
CA LYS A 122 -16.37 -1.29 -21.01
C LYS A 122 -16.71 -1.95 -22.34
N ASN A 123 -15.70 -2.27 -23.14
CA ASN A 123 -15.86 -2.90 -24.45
C ASN A 123 -16.82 -2.11 -25.36
N ASN A 124 -16.45 -0.87 -25.66
CA ASN A 124 -17.12 0.02 -26.59
C ASN A 124 -16.06 0.74 -27.46
N TRP A 125 -16.41 1.78 -28.17
CA TRP A 125 -15.53 2.55 -29.05
C TRP A 125 -15.40 4.01 -28.62
N LEU A 126 -15.58 4.30 -27.33
CA LEU A 126 -15.54 5.66 -26.80
C LEU A 126 -14.13 6.25 -26.90
N GLU A 127 -13.98 7.40 -27.55
CA GLU A 127 -12.73 8.18 -27.60
C GLU A 127 -12.62 9.16 -26.42
N SER A 128 -13.75 9.55 -25.83
CA SER A 128 -13.82 10.44 -24.67
C SER A 128 -15.07 10.16 -23.82
N LEU A 129 -15.04 10.61 -22.57
CA LEU A 129 -16.18 10.52 -21.65
C LEU A 129 -16.21 11.75 -20.74
N ASP A 130 -17.31 12.52 -20.78
CA ASP A 130 -17.52 13.63 -19.85
C ASP A 130 -18.11 13.14 -18.53
N LEU A 131 -17.30 13.18 -17.48
CA LEU A 131 -17.65 12.77 -16.12
C LEU A 131 -17.86 13.96 -15.16
N SER A 132 -17.81 15.19 -15.66
CA SER A 132 -17.81 16.43 -14.84
C SER A 132 -19.01 16.58 -13.93
N HIS A 133 -20.15 15.94 -14.25
CA HIS A 133 -21.40 15.99 -13.51
C HIS A 133 -21.65 14.75 -12.62
N ASN A 134 -20.85 13.68 -12.75
CA ASN A 134 -21.10 12.38 -12.10
C ASN A 134 -20.24 12.20 -10.83
N LYS A 135 -20.29 13.17 -9.93
CA LYS A 135 -19.39 13.26 -8.75
C LYS A 135 -19.66 12.20 -7.68
N LYS A 136 -20.77 11.44 -7.78
CA LYS A 136 -21.17 10.39 -6.84
C LYS A 136 -20.66 9.00 -7.25
N LEU A 137 -19.85 8.91 -8.32
CA LEU A 137 -19.33 7.63 -8.78
C LEU A 137 -18.48 6.94 -7.70
N VAL A 138 -18.85 5.69 -7.43
CA VAL A 138 -18.15 4.75 -6.54
C VAL A 138 -17.45 3.66 -7.37
N TYR A 139 -18.05 3.29 -8.47
CA TYR A 139 -17.55 2.30 -9.44
C TYR A 139 -17.53 2.91 -10.85
N LEU A 140 -16.38 2.86 -11.50
CA LEU A 140 -16.22 3.29 -12.89
C LEU A 140 -15.44 2.24 -13.68
N ASN A 141 -16.06 1.70 -14.75
CA ASN A 141 -15.41 0.81 -15.69
C ASN A 141 -15.58 1.32 -17.12
N ILE A 142 -14.46 1.81 -17.68
CA ILE A 142 -14.33 2.26 -19.06
C ILE A 142 -13.27 1.45 -19.82
N SER A 143 -12.92 0.26 -19.32
CA SER A 143 -11.89 -0.58 -19.94
C SER A 143 -12.26 -0.96 -21.37
N SER A 144 -11.24 -1.18 -22.21
CA SER A 144 -11.41 -1.61 -23.61
C SER A 144 -12.29 -0.62 -24.40
N ASN A 145 -11.79 0.59 -24.48
CA ASN A 145 -12.28 1.70 -25.30
C ASN A 145 -11.07 2.36 -26.00
N GLU A 146 -11.27 3.55 -26.58
CA GLU A 146 -10.25 4.32 -27.28
C GLU A 146 -9.89 5.62 -26.54
N ILE A 147 -10.13 5.69 -25.20
CA ILE A 147 -10.08 6.91 -24.39
C ILE A 147 -8.62 7.34 -24.20
N GLU A 148 -8.33 8.62 -24.51
CA GLU A 148 -6.99 9.21 -24.36
C GLU A 148 -6.77 9.90 -23.01
N ALA A 149 -7.86 10.38 -22.39
CA ALA A 149 -7.81 11.04 -21.07
C ALA A 149 -9.11 10.83 -20.29
N VAL A 150 -9.00 10.70 -18.98
CA VAL A 150 -10.15 10.62 -18.05
C VAL A 150 -9.86 11.48 -16.82
N ASP A 151 -10.84 12.28 -16.41
CA ASP A 151 -10.74 13.10 -15.20
C ASP A 151 -11.65 12.54 -14.10
N VAL A 152 -11.05 12.06 -13.02
CA VAL A 152 -11.72 11.48 -11.85
C VAL A 152 -11.54 12.30 -10.57
N ARG A 153 -10.92 13.51 -10.67
CA ARG A 153 -10.55 14.31 -9.49
C ARG A 153 -11.74 14.79 -8.67
N ASP A 154 -12.91 14.91 -9.27
CA ASP A 154 -14.14 15.34 -8.59
C ASP A 154 -14.95 14.18 -7.98
N MET A 155 -14.35 12.96 -7.85
CA MET A 155 -15.01 11.74 -7.37
C MET A 155 -14.34 11.21 -6.09
N PRO A 156 -14.48 11.90 -4.95
CA PRO A 156 -13.77 11.52 -3.71
C PRO A 156 -14.21 10.15 -3.13
N GLU A 157 -15.41 9.67 -3.51
CA GLU A 157 -15.97 8.39 -3.07
C GLU A 157 -15.63 7.23 -4.01
N LEU A 158 -14.81 7.44 -5.05
CA LEU A 158 -14.45 6.41 -6.02
C LEU A 158 -13.64 5.30 -5.33
N VAL A 159 -14.17 4.07 -5.36
CA VAL A 159 -13.59 2.88 -4.74
C VAL A 159 -12.93 1.97 -5.78
N GLU A 160 -13.56 1.83 -6.94
CA GLU A 160 -13.10 0.95 -8.00
C GLU A 160 -13.00 1.70 -9.33
N LEU A 161 -11.81 1.71 -9.91
CA LEU A 161 -11.50 2.34 -11.19
C LEU A 161 -10.87 1.33 -12.14
N TYR A 162 -11.57 1.04 -13.23
CA TYR A 162 -11.16 0.12 -14.30
C TYR A 162 -11.04 0.92 -15.61
N VAL A 163 -9.80 1.14 -16.04
CA VAL A 163 -9.48 1.93 -17.24
C VAL A 163 -8.50 1.20 -18.17
N SER A 164 -8.35 -0.11 -18.00
CA SER A 164 -7.42 -0.93 -18.80
C SER A 164 -7.78 -0.94 -20.29
N ASN A 165 -6.78 -1.18 -21.14
CA ASN A 165 -6.93 -1.27 -22.60
C ASN A 165 -7.57 0.00 -23.20
N ASN A 166 -6.88 1.12 -23.02
CA ASN A 166 -7.22 2.43 -23.58
C ASN A 166 -5.94 3.11 -24.14
N LYS A 167 -6.02 4.39 -24.43
CA LYS A 167 -4.88 5.21 -24.91
C LYS A 167 -4.46 6.27 -23.89
N ILE A 168 -4.77 6.06 -22.60
CA ILE A 168 -4.55 7.04 -21.53
C ILE A 168 -3.05 7.30 -21.38
N THR A 169 -2.66 8.58 -21.43
CA THR A 169 -1.26 9.00 -21.27
C THR A 169 -0.96 9.52 -19.85
N THR A 170 -1.97 10.04 -19.16
CA THR A 170 -1.86 10.57 -17.80
C THR A 170 -3.11 10.24 -16.99
N LEU A 171 -2.94 9.92 -15.70
CA LEU A 171 -4.04 9.69 -14.77
C LEU A 171 -3.74 10.34 -13.42
N ASP A 172 -4.61 11.24 -12.97
CA ASP A 172 -4.51 11.86 -11.65
C ASP A 172 -5.58 11.29 -10.72
N VAL A 173 -5.15 10.46 -9.77
CA VAL A 173 -5.99 9.86 -8.72
C VAL A 173 -5.75 10.47 -7.34
N SER A 174 -5.06 11.61 -7.27
CA SER A 174 -4.67 12.26 -6.00
C SER A 174 -5.86 12.69 -5.13
N LYS A 175 -7.05 12.82 -5.73
CA LYS A 175 -8.31 13.21 -5.06
C LYS A 175 -9.24 12.03 -4.77
N ASN A 176 -8.79 10.79 -4.98
CA ASN A 176 -9.58 9.57 -4.78
C ASN A 176 -9.02 8.72 -3.62
N PRO A 177 -9.03 9.21 -2.37
CA PRO A 177 -8.40 8.51 -1.24
C PRO A 177 -9.12 7.21 -0.84
N ALA A 178 -10.37 7.03 -1.29
CA ALA A 178 -11.16 5.82 -1.04
C ALA A 178 -10.83 4.65 -1.99
N LEU A 179 -9.94 4.87 -2.99
CA LEU A 179 -9.66 3.92 -4.04
C LEU A 179 -9.02 2.64 -3.49
N LYS A 180 -9.66 1.49 -3.78
CA LYS A 180 -9.20 0.14 -3.39
C LYS A 180 -8.73 -0.69 -4.56
N THR A 181 -9.31 -0.47 -5.73
CA THR A 181 -8.95 -1.16 -6.96
C THR A 181 -8.65 -0.14 -8.05
N LEU A 182 -7.45 -0.21 -8.61
CA LEU A 182 -7.05 0.50 -9.81
C LEU A 182 -6.55 -0.49 -10.84
N GLN A 183 -7.27 -0.61 -11.97
CA GLN A 183 -6.82 -1.37 -13.13
C GLN A 183 -6.56 -0.41 -14.29
N LEU A 184 -5.28 -0.25 -14.63
CA LEU A 184 -4.77 0.68 -15.64
C LEU A 184 -3.91 -0.04 -16.70
N SER A 185 -4.01 -1.37 -16.77
CA SER A 185 -3.20 -2.20 -17.68
C SER A 185 -3.37 -1.78 -19.15
N ASN A 186 -2.31 -1.92 -19.95
CA ASN A 186 -2.33 -1.66 -21.39
C ASN A 186 -2.82 -0.23 -21.73
N ASN A 187 -2.08 0.77 -21.26
CA ASN A 187 -2.23 2.18 -21.56
C ASN A 187 -0.87 2.78 -21.97
N LEU A 188 -0.76 4.10 -21.99
CA LEU A 188 0.46 4.82 -22.39
C LEU A 188 1.02 5.70 -21.26
N VAL A 189 0.68 5.38 -20.00
CA VAL A 189 1.04 6.19 -18.83
C VAL A 189 2.53 6.05 -18.54
N SER A 190 3.21 7.19 -18.36
CA SER A 190 4.65 7.24 -18.05
C SER A 190 4.95 7.59 -16.59
N ASN A 191 4.00 8.18 -15.89
CA ASN A 191 4.13 8.52 -14.47
C ASN A 191 2.79 8.33 -13.73
N LEU A 192 2.84 7.81 -12.50
CA LEU A 192 1.66 7.59 -11.67
C LEU A 192 2.01 7.88 -10.20
N ASP A 193 1.40 8.93 -9.63
CA ASP A 193 1.53 9.26 -8.19
C ASP A 193 0.37 8.66 -7.40
N LEU A 194 0.68 7.72 -6.50
CA LEU A 194 -0.28 7.01 -5.67
C LEU A 194 -0.21 7.36 -4.18
N LYS A 195 0.60 8.35 -3.80
CA LYS A 195 0.85 8.69 -2.37
C LYS A 195 -0.42 8.94 -1.54
N ASN A 196 -1.53 9.32 -2.16
CA ASN A 196 -2.81 9.58 -1.50
C ASN A 196 -3.77 8.37 -1.52
N ASN A 197 -3.40 7.27 -2.20
CA ASN A 197 -4.29 6.12 -2.42
C ASN A 197 -3.94 4.95 -1.50
N LEU A 198 -3.71 5.21 -0.21
CA LEU A 198 -3.24 4.23 0.78
C LEU A 198 -4.28 3.13 1.12
N GLN A 199 -5.48 3.18 0.54
CA GLN A 199 -6.50 2.13 0.69
C GLN A 199 -6.43 1.06 -0.41
N LEU A 200 -5.50 1.19 -1.38
CA LEU A 200 -5.36 0.23 -2.47
C LEU A 200 -5.12 -1.19 -1.96
N LEU A 201 -5.89 -2.12 -2.50
CA LEU A 201 -5.79 -3.57 -2.31
C LEU A 201 -5.28 -4.26 -3.59
N THR A 202 -5.71 -3.75 -4.74
CA THR A 202 -5.38 -4.26 -6.07
C THR A 202 -4.91 -3.13 -6.96
N LEU A 203 -3.75 -3.32 -7.56
CA LEU A 203 -3.15 -2.41 -8.53
C LEU A 203 -2.65 -3.20 -9.73
N THR A 204 -3.15 -2.88 -10.93
CA THR A 204 -2.59 -3.40 -12.18
C THR A 204 -2.22 -2.22 -13.08
N VAL A 205 -0.95 -2.13 -13.42
CA VAL A 205 -0.35 -1.08 -14.26
C VAL A 205 0.56 -1.66 -15.34
N ASP A 206 0.39 -2.95 -15.60
CA ASP A 206 1.15 -3.68 -16.61
C ASP A 206 0.89 -3.14 -18.03
N GLY A 207 1.87 -3.31 -18.92
CA GLY A 207 1.74 -2.87 -20.32
C GLY A 207 1.61 -1.35 -20.46
N ASN A 208 2.33 -0.58 -19.66
CA ASN A 208 2.41 0.88 -19.73
C ASN A 208 3.83 1.35 -20.10
N ARG A 209 4.13 2.60 -19.82
CA ARG A 209 5.44 3.25 -20.07
C ARG A 209 5.99 3.87 -18.80
N LEU A 210 5.59 3.35 -17.62
CA LEU A 210 6.01 3.90 -16.35
C LEU A 210 7.53 3.88 -16.23
N GLU A 211 8.11 4.97 -15.73
CA GLU A 211 9.54 5.08 -15.47
C GLU A 211 9.93 4.46 -14.11
N GLY A 212 8.95 4.18 -13.26
CA GLY A 212 9.08 3.59 -11.95
C GLY A 212 7.77 3.72 -11.16
N LEU A 213 7.74 3.17 -9.95
CA LEU A 213 6.57 3.25 -9.07
C LEU A 213 7.02 3.18 -7.61
N ASP A 214 6.61 4.15 -6.80
CA ASP A 214 6.82 4.16 -5.35
C ASP A 214 5.53 3.76 -4.63
N LEU A 215 5.58 2.66 -3.87
CA LEU A 215 4.47 2.13 -3.10
C LEU A 215 4.71 2.20 -1.59
N THR A 216 5.60 3.09 -1.16
CA THR A 216 5.85 3.35 0.27
C THR A 216 4.55 3.71 0.99
N GLY A 217 4.25 3.02 2.10
CA GLY A 217 3.04 3.23 2.89
C GLY A 217 1.78 2.48 2.42
N HIS A 218 1.84 1.74 1.29
CA HIS A 218 0.70 0.95 0.81
C HIS A 218 0.59 -0.40 1.56
N GLU A 219 0.32 -0.35 2.86
CA GLU A 219 0.29 -1.53 3.73
C GLU A 219 -0.88 -2.51 3.44
N ARG A 220 -1.86 -2.06 2.67
CA ARG A 220 -3.06 -2.86 2.34
C ARG A 220 -2.98 -3.55 0.99
N LEU A 221 -1.97 -3.22 0.17
CA LEU A 221 -1.84 -3.74 -1.18
C LEU A 221 -1.51 -5.23 -1.14
N THR A 222 -2.34 -6.07 -1.78
CA THR A 222 -2.18 -7.53 -1.79
C THR A 222 -2.02 -8.11 -3.19
N TYR A 223 -2.41 -7.38 -4.21
CA TYR A 223 -2.26 -7.77 -5.60
C TYR A 223 -1.62 -6.64 -6.40
N LEU A 224 -0.49 -6.91 -7.03
CA LEU A 224 0.26 -5.95 -7.83
C LEU A 224 0.71 -6.59 -9.14
N ASN A 225 0.38 -5.93 -10.27
CA ASN A 225 0.93 -6.28 -11.57
C ASN A 225 1.57 -5.05 -12.21
N VAL A 226 2.90 -5.12 -12.43
CA VAL A 226 3.72 -4.07 -13.05
C VAL A 226 4.43 -4.54 -14.31
N GLY A 227 4.12 -5.74 -14.80
CA GLY A 227 4.77 -6.34 -15.95
C GLY A 227 4.72 -5.45 -17.20
N GLY A 228 5.67 -5.60 -18.11
CA GLY A 228 5.60 -4.94 -19.40
C GLY A 228 5.75 -3.41 -19.39
N ASN A 229 6.47 -2.84 -18.42
CA ASN A 229 6.83 -1.42 -18.37
C ASN A 229 8.26 -1.14 -18.86
N ARG A 230 8.99 -2.18 -19.28
CA ARG A 230 10.39 -2.10 -19.76
C ARG A 230 11.36 -1.61 -18.70
N TRP A 231 11.07 -1.88 -17.43
CA TRP A 231 11.95 -1.50 -16.32
C TRP A 231 13.22 -2.34 -16.34
N ASP A 232 14.34 -1.71 -16.02
CA ASP A 232 15.58 -2.40 -15.73
C ASP A 232 15.56 -3.04 -14.34
N ALA A 233 16.55 -3.86 -14.05
CA ALA A 233 16.66 -4.54 -12.77
C ALA A 233 16.75 -3.57 -11.57
N CYS A 234 17.37 -2.40 -11.75
CA CYS A 234 17.47 -1.39 -10.69
C CYS A 234 16.11 -0.76 -10.37
N THR A 235 15.32 -0.44 -11.38
CA THR A 235 13.95 0.10 -11.21
C THR A 235 13.04 -0.91 -10.51
N LEU A 236 13.16 -2.21 -10.84
CA LEU A 236 12.44 -3.27 -10.13
C LEU A 236 12.88 -3.39 -8.66
N ASN A 237 14.18 -3.29 -8.39
CA ASN A 237 14.70 -3.29 -7.02
C ASN A 237 14.19 -2.09 -6.23
N ASP A 238 14.03 -0.90 -6.85
CA ASP A 238 13.41 0.27 -6.24
C ASP A 238 11.96 -0.02 -5.84
N LEU A 239 11.18 -0.61 -6.75
CA LEU A 239 9.83 -1.05 -6.45
C LEU A 239 9.82 -2.02 -5.26
N TYR A 240 10.63 -3.09 -5.30
CA TYR A 240 10.67 -4.09 -4.23
C TYR A 240 10.98 -3.47 -2.86
N ASN A 241 11.85 -2.45 -2.83
CA ASN A 241 12.14 -1.70 -1.61
C ASN A 241 10.97 -0.84 -1.12
N SER A 242 10.17 -0.29 -2.00
CA SER A 242 9.00 0.52 -1.63
C SER A 242 7.84 -0.32 -1.07
N LEU A 243 7.80 -1.62 -1.35
CA LEU A 243 6.75 -2.52 -0.89
C LEU A 243 6.71 -2.62 0.64
N SER A 244 5.52 -2.62 1.21
CA SER A 244 5.32 -2.85 2.64
C SER A 244 5.64 -4.29 3.02
N ARG A 245 6.15 -4.47 4.25
CA ARG A 245 6.46 -5.79 4.80
C ARG A 245 5.21 -6.40 5.44
N TYR A 246 4.88 -7.62 5.03
CA TYR A 246 3.80 -8.39 5.65
C TYR A 246 4.38 -9.29 6.75
N PRO A 247 3.87 -9.21 7.99
CA PRO A 247 4.34 -10.07 9.06
C PRO A 247 4.01 -11.53 8.76
N LYS A 248 4.97 -12.43 8.99
CA LYS A 248 4.71 -13.88 8.98
C LYS A 248 3.60 -14.17 10.02
N LEU A 249 2.62 -14.97 9.64
CA LEU A 249 1.63 -15.48 10.60
C LEU A 249 2.34 -16.25 11.72
N GLN A 250 1.77 -16.29 12.94
CA GLN A 250 2.32 -17.07 14.06
C GLN A 250 2.59 -18.55 13.71
N SER A 251 1.96 -19.07 12.66
CA SER A 251 2.22 -20.41 12.10
C SER A 251 3.49 -20.50 11.23
N GLY A 252 4.25 -19.42 11.07
CA GLY A 252 5.41 -19.34 10.16
C GLY A 252 5.03 -19.31 8.67
N LYS A 253 3.75 -19.30 8.33
CA LYS A 253 3.26 -19.21 6.94
C LYS A 253 3.05 -17.73 6.56
N MET A 254 3.35 -17.39 5.29
CA MET A 254 2.97 -16.10 4.73
C MET A 254 1.44 -15.98 4.61
N PRO A 255 0.85 -14.79 4.79
CA PRO A 255 -0.55 -14.54 4.45
C PRO A 255 -0.81 -14.98 3.00
N ARG A 256 -1.93 -15.65 2.74
CA ARG A 256 -2.30 -16.01 1.37
C ARG A 256 -2.70 -14.74 0.63
N GLY A 257 -2.12 -14.50 -0.55
CA GLY A 257 -2.66 -13.55 -1.51
C GLY A 257 -1.79 -12.34 -1.86
N ASN A 258 -0.63 -12.16 -1.26
CA ASN A 258 0.28 -11.10 -1.70
C ASN A 258 1.01 -11.55 -2.97
N THR A 259 0.48 -11.17 -4.12
CA THR A 259 0.99 -11.61 -5.42
C THR A 259 1.52 -10.40 -6.19
N LEU A 260 2.73 -10.55 -6.72
CA LEU A 260 3.43 -9.56 -7.52
C LEU A 260 3.81 -10.17 -8.87
N PHE A 261 3.28 -9.58 -9.94
CA PHE A 261 3.66 -9.89 -11.31
C PHE A 261 4.60 -8.82 -11.84
N VAL A 262 5.78 -9.21 -12.28
CA VAL A 262 6.85 -8.28 -12.68
C VAL A 262 7.31 -8.44 -14.10
N HIS A 263 7.18 -9.62 -14.71
CA HIS A 263 7.80 -9.88 -16.00
C HIS A 263 7.03 -9.20 -17.16
N GLY A 264 5.75 -9.46 -17.30
CA GLY A 264 4.93 -9.02 -18.44
C GLY A 264 4.70 -10.15 -19.46
N GLU A 265 3.70 -9.97 -20.31
CA GLU A 265 3.27 -11.02 -21.25
C GLU A 265 3.72 -10.77 -22.69
N LYS A 266 3.99 -9.50 -23.06
CA LYS A 266 4.25 -9.11 -24.44
C LYS A 266 5.73 -9.09 -24.78
N ALA A 267 6.14 -9.86 -25.77
CA ALA A 267 7.52 -9.93 -26.23
C ALA A 267 8.11 -8.55 -26.59
N GLY A 268 9.29 -8.24 -26.04
CA GLY A 268 9.98 -6.96 -26.22
C GLY A 268 9.49 -5.82 -25.33
N GLU A 269 8.51 -6.05 -24.45
CA GLU A 269 8.03 -5.10 -23.45
C GLU A 269 8.26 -5.60 -22.02
N TYR A 270 9.00 -6.71 -21.83
CA TYR A 270 9.32 -7.26 -20.54
C TYR A 270 10.12 -6.29 -19.66
N ASN A 271 9.89 -6.35 -18.35
CA ASN A 271 10.83 -5.82 -17.38
C ASN A 271 12.03 -6.77 -17.27
N ASP A 272 13.18 -6.27 -16.87
CA ASP A 272 14.39 -7.07 -16.61
C ASP A 272 14.29 -7.81 -15.24
N ALA A 273 13.27 -8.66 -15.13
CA ALA A 273 12.99 -9.41 -13.90
C ALA A 273 14.04 -10.51 -13.62
N GLU A 274 14.69 -11.04 -14.69
CA GLU A 274 15.72 -12.07 -14.58
C GLU A 274 16.94 -11.59 -13.78
N HIS A 275 17.33 -10.34 -13.93
CA HIS A 275 18.49 -9.78 -13.25
C HIS A 275 18.13 -8.91 -12.04
N ALA A 276 16.85 -8.75 -11.70
CA ALA A 276 16.41 -8.03 -10.51
C ALA A 276 16.60 -8.89 -9.25
N GLU A 277 16.70 -8.23 -8.08
CA GLU A 277 16.92 -8.92 -6.82
C GLU A 277 15.58 -9.32 -6.15
N SER A 278 14.97 -10.39 -6.63
CA SER A 278 13.66 -10.87 -6.17
C SER A 278 13.59 -11.20 -4.67
N SER A 279 14.74 -11.46 -4.02
CA SER A 279 14.85 -11.73 -2.58
C SER A 279 14.30 -10.58 -1.73
N ILE A 280 14.44 -9.32 -2.17
CA ILE A 280 13.93 -8.13 -1.47
C ILE A 280 12.42 -8.23 -1.24
N ALA A 281 11.65 -8.52 -2.29
CA ALA A 281 10.20 -8.64 -2.19
C ALA A 281 9.78 -9.90 -1.42
N LYS A 282 10.49 -11.02 -1.59
CA LYS A 282 10.25 -12.27 -0.84
C LYS A 282 10.43 -12.09 0.66
N LEU A 283 11.49 -11.38 1.10
CA LEU A 283 11.73 -11.05 2.51
C LEU A 283 10.60 -10.17 3.10
N LYS A 284 9.93 -9.41 2.26
CA LYS A 284 8.74 -8.61 2.64
C LYS A 284 7.43 -9.40 2.58
N GLY A 285 7.45 -10.67 2.20
CA GLY A 285 6.28 -11.54 2.20
C GLY A 285 5.49 -11.58 0.91
N TRP A 286 6.06 -11.14 -0.21
CA TRP A 286 5.43 -11.19 -1.51
C TRP A 286 5.75 -12.50 -2.24
N THR A 287 4.76 -13.05 -2.94
CA THR A 287 4.93 -14.13 -3.92
C THR A 287 5.14 -13.50 -5.29
N ILE A 288 6.26 -13.82 -5.92
CA ILE A 288 6.69 -13.24 -7.19
C ILE A 288 6.50 -14.28 -8.31
N ASP A 289 6.06 -13.83 -9.49
CA ASP A 289 5.87 -14.67 -10.67
C ASP A 289 7.19 -15.04 -11.36
N TYR A 290 8.23 -14.21 -11.20
CA TYR A 290 9.54 -14.40 -11.82
C TYR A 290 10.68 -14.16 -10.83
N GLU A 291 11.59 -15.15 -10.73
CA GLU A 291 12.72 -15.11 -9.80
C GLU A 291 13.97 -14.57 -10.51
N GLY A 292 14.47 -13.42 -10.09
CA GLY A 292 15.70 -12.83 -10.58
C GLY A 292 16.89 -13.12 -9.67
N ASP A 293 18.10 -13.07 -10.23
CA ASP A 293 19.36 -13.39 -9.60
C ASP A 293 20.11 -12.20 -8.94
N GLY A 294 19.60 -10.98 -9.13
CA GLY A 294 20.16 -9.76 -8.57
C GLY A 294 21.42 -9.23 -9.28
N THR A 295 21.78 -9.77 -10.45
CA THR A 295 23.02 -9.40 -11.15
C THR A 295 22.92 -8.12 -11.97
N GLY A 296 21.73 -7.71 -12.39
CA GLY A 296 21.51 -6.58 -13.30
C GLY A 296 21.60 -5.20 -12.67
N CYS A 297 21.66 -5.10 -11.34
CA CYS A 297 21.81 -3.83 -10.64
C CYS A 297 23.05 -3.84 -9.73
N ASN A 298 23.98 -2.90 -9.97
CA ASN A 298 25.19 -2.76 -9.16
C ASN A 298 24.96 -1.97 -7.85
N MET A 299 23.73 -1.75 -7.48
CA MET A 299 23.32 -1.11 -6.23
C MET A 299 22.59 -2.11 -5.33
N ALA A 300 22.77 -1.97 -4.04
CA ALA A 300 22.09 -2.74 -3.01
C ALA A 300 21.42 -1.78 -2.02
N TYR A 301 20.32 -2.21 -1.41
CA TYR A 301 19.61 -1.42 -0.42
C TYR A 301 19.93 -1.88 0.99
N ILE A 302 19.97 -0.93 1.89
CA ILE A 302 20.10 -1.19 3.32
C ILE A 302 18.77 -0.89 4.00
N THR A 303 18.21 -1.89 4.65
CA THR A 303 17.06 -1.76 5.54
C THR A 303 17.55 -1.98 6.97
N ILE A 304 17.35 -0.99 7.85
CA ILE A 304 17.70 -1.10 9.26
C ILE A 304 16.40 -1.27 10.04
N GLN A 305 16.26 -2.39 10.75
CA GLN A 305 15.13 -2.63 11.65
C GLN A 305 15.39 -1.86 12.95
N GLU A 306 14.40 -1.11 13.43
CA GLU A 306 14.48 -0.47 14.73
C GLU A 306 14.40 -1.54 15.83
N PRO A 307 15.48 -1.76 16.61
CA PRO A 307 15.47 -2.76 17.66
C PRO A 307 14.79 -2.22 18.93
N GLU A 308 14.17 -3.08 19.70
CA GLU A 308 13.79 -2.76 21.06
C GLU A 308 15.03 -2.72 21.98
N ASN A 309 15.02 -1.81 22.97
CA ASN A 309 16.06 -1.73 24.01
C ASN A 309 17.48 -1.39 23.55
N GLY A 310 17.59 -0.69 22.43
CA GLY A 310 18.87 -0.22 21.90
C GLY A 310 18.69 0.58 20.64
N THR A 311 19.82 0.96 20.03
CA THR A 311 19.87 1.65 18.73
C THR A 311 20.79 0.89 17.79
N LEU A 312 20.42 0.86 16.51
CA LEU A 312 21.18 0.24 15.45
C LEU A 312 21.51 1.29 14.40
N LYS A 313 22.79 1.41 14.06
CA LYS A 313 23.29 2.33 13.05
C LYS A 313 24.26 1.63 12.13
N VAL A 314 24.33 2.06 10.89
CA VAL A 314 25.25 1.53 9.88
C VAL A 314 26.11 2.66 9.34
N PHE A 315 27.38 2.39 9.09
CA PHE A 315 28.33 3.36 8.59
C PHE A 315 29.16 2.77 7.45
N THR A 316 29.63 3.61 6.56
CA THR A 316 30.73 3.27 5.65
C THR A 316 32.05 3.22 6.44
N THR A 317 33.10 2.70 5.83
CA THR A 317 34.46 2.72 6.42
C THR A 317 35.00 4.12 6.66
N ASP A 318 34.49 5.13 5.95
CA ASP A 318 34.82 6.55 6.12
C ASP A 318 33.96 7.26 7.20
N ASP A 319 33.27 6.47 8.04
CA ASP A 319 32.40 6.92 9.14
C ASP A 319 31.19 7.78 8.69
N VAL A 320 30.73 7.60 7.47
CA VAL A 320 29.48 8.21 6.96
C VAL A 320 28.31 7.32 7.34
N GLU A 321 27.33 7.87 8.07
CA GLU A 321 26.10 7.14 8.47
C GLU A 321 25.24 6.81 7.26
N VAL A 322 24.85 5.56 7.13
CA VAL A 322 23.96 5.03 6.09
C VAL A 322 22.58 4.84 6.69
N LEU A 323 21.60 5.58 6.19
CA LEU A 323 20.22 5.50 6.68
C LEU A 323 19.47 4.34 6.04
N THR A 324 18.39 3.88 6.71
CA THR A 324 17.50 2.87 6.12
C THR A 324 16.91 3.38 4.80
N GLY A 325 16.80 2.49 3.80
CA GLY A 325 16.37 2.83 2.44
C GLY A 325 17.47 3.43 1.53
N THR A 326 18.69 3.64 2.05
CA THR A 326 19.81 4.15 1.24
C THR A 326 20.29 3.07 0.25
N LYS A 327 20.54 3.51 -1.00
CA LYS A 327 21.24 2.70 -2.01
C LYS A 327 22.75 2.81 -1.83
N VAL A 328 23.41 1.68 -1.78
CA VAL A 328 24.87 1.58 -1.67
C VAL A 328 25.41 0.71 -2.80
N ALA A 329 26.54 1.09 -3.38
CA ALA A 329 27.17 0.26 -4.42
C ALA A 329 27.53 -1.12 -3.85
N LYS A 330 27.26 -2.18 -4.60
CA LYS A 330 27.70 -3.54 -4.24
C LYS A 330 29.20 -3.57 -4.05
N ASN A 331 29.67 -4.42 -3.17
CA ASN A 331 31.05 -4.54 -2.69
C ASN A 331 31.56 -3.39 -1.79
N THR A 332 30.69 -2.49 -1.32
CA THR A 332 31.05 -1.51 -0.30
C THR A 332 31.22 -2.20 1.07
N ASP A 333 32.28 -1.87 1.78
CA ASP A 333 32.48 -2.33 3.16
C ASP A 333 31.69 -1.44 4.14
N LEU A 334 30.91 -2.07 5.01
CA LEU A 334 30.02 -1.42 5.96
C LEU A 334 30.26 -1.91 7.39
N VAL A 335 29.94 -1.04 8.35
CA VAL A 335 30.12 -1.30 9.79
C VAL A 335 28.81 -1.08 10.52
N ILE A 336 28.36 -2.09 11.28
CA ILE A 336 27.19 -2.00 12.14
C ILE A 336 27.61 -1.52 13.53
N LYS A 337 26.95 -0.49 14.04
CA LYS A 337 27.09 -0.03 15.43
C LYS A 337 25.78 -0.31 16.17
N ALA A 338 25.78 -1.36 16.99
CA ALA A 338 24.67 -1.72 17.87
C ALA A 338 24.93 -1.13 19.27
N ILE A 339 24.06 -0.26 19.73
CA ILE A 339 24.22 0.49 20.99
C ILE A 339 23.09 0.08 21.95
N PRO A 340 23.37 -0.76 22.96
CA PRO A 340 22.35 -1.16 23.93
C PRO A 340 21.83 0.03 24.75
N ALA A 341 20.55 0.02 25.12
CA ALA A 341 20.00 0.90 26.14
C ALA A 341 20.58 0.56 27.53
N SER A 342 20.45 1.47 28.49
CA SER A 342 20.93 1.24 29.86
C SER A 342 20.30 -0.02 30.47
N GLY A 343 21.14 -0.95 30.96
CA GLY A 343 20.70 -2.23 31.53
C GLY A 343 20.50 -3.37 30.51
N TYR A 344 20.83 -3.15 29.25
CA TYR A 344 20.77 -4.16 28.18
C TYR A 344 22.15 -4.43 27.60
N LYS A 345 22.30 -5.57 26.95
CA LYS A 345 23.49 -5.94 26.15
C LYS A 345 23.01 -6.43 24.78
N LEU A 346 23.89 -6.30 23.80
CA LEU A 346 23.67 -6.94 22.51
C LEU A 346 23.70 -8.46 22.70
N GLU A 347 22.66 -9.14 22.23
CA GLU A 347 22.61 -10.61 22.18
C GLU A 347 22.98 -11.09 20.78
N THR A 348 22.33 -10.55 19.75
CA THR A 348 22.47 -11.03 18.37
C THR A 348 22.43 -9.86 17.41
N LEU A 349 23.27 -9.91 16.37
CA LEU A 349 23.16 -9.14 15.13
C LEU A 349 22.64 -10.06 14.05
N THR A 350 21.79 -9.54 13.14
CA THR A 350 21.29 -10.31 12.01
C THR A 350 21.46 -9.56 10.70
N LEU A 351 21.78 -10.32 9.64
CA LEU A 351 21.68 -9.89 8.24
C LEU A 351 20.67 -10.81 7.54
N ASN A 352 19.58 -10.25 7.01
CA ASN A 352 18.50 -11.01 6.37
C ASN A 352 17.89 -12.10 7.28
N ASP A 353 17.73 -11.79 8.57
CA ASP A 353 17.26 -12.69 9.63
C ASP A 353 18.24 -13.86 9.98
N GLU A 354 19.47 -13.88 9.42
CA GLU A 354 20.54 -14.82 9.79
C GLU A 354 21.50 -14.15 10.78
N GLU A 355 21.92 -14.90 11.82
CA GLU A 355 22.83 -14.40 12.84
C GLU A 355 24.24 -14.18 12.27
N VAL A 356 24.88 -13.08 12.68
CA VAL A 356 26.27 -12.75 12.30
C VAL A 356 27.11 -12.36 13.52
N ASP A 357 28.34 -12.89 13.55
CA ASP A 357 29.28 -12.61 14.63
C ASP A 357 30.06 -11.31 14.44
N SER A 358 30.16 -10.83 13.19
CA SER A 358 30.95 -9.64 12.86
C SER A 358 30.07 -8.43 12.63
N PRO A 359 30.39 -7.27 13.22
CA PRO A 359 29.73 -6.02 12.89
C PRO A 359 30.17 -5.45 11.53
N ASN A 360 31.21 -6.00 10.91
CA ASN A 360 31.74 -5.57 9.63
C ASN A 360 31.32 -6.57 8.56
N PHE A 361 30.78 -6.07 7.46
CA PHE A 361 30.39 -6.89 6.32
C PHE A 361 30.57 -6.14 5.01
N LYS A 362 30.68 -6.89 3.93
CA LYS A 362 30.69 -6.36 2.56
C LYS A 362 29.30 -6.58 1.96
N ILE A 363 28.68 -5.53 1.46
CA ILE A 363 27.36 -5.62 0.83
C ILE A 363 27.50 -6.16 -0.59
N ASP A 364 26.93 -7.31 -0.88
CA ASP A 364 26.88 -7.93 -2.22
C ASP A 364 25.47 -7.95 -2.81
N SER A 365 24.48 -7.87 -1.95
CA SER A 365 23.04 -7.86 -2.24
C SER A 365 22.32 -6.95 -1.25
N SER A 366 21.06 -6.63 -1.51
CA SER A 366 20.26 -5.86 -0.56
C SER A 366 20.10 -6.60 0.77
N VAL A 367 20.22 -5.86 1.87
CA VAL A 367 20.33 -6.46 3.20
C VAL A 367 19.38 -5.79 4.19
N THR A 368 18.72 -6.62 5.00
CA THR A 368 18.00 -6.18 6.19
C THR A 368 18.87 -6.46 7.43
N ILE A 369 19.15 -5.41 8.20
CA ILE A 369 20.03 -5.47 9.37
C ILE A 369 19.15 -5.36 10.61
N GLY A 370 19.30 -6.32 11.53
CA GLY A 370 18.59 -6.38 12.81
C GLY A 370 19.53 -6.55 13.97
N ALA A 371 19.03 -6.25 15.18
CA ALA A 371 19.74 -6.53 16.43
C ALA A 371 18.74 -6.92 17.52
N ILE A 372 19.13 -7.86 18.38
CA ILE A 372 18.38 -8.26 19.57
C ILE A 372 19.20 -7.83 20.78
N PHE A 373 18.56 -7.09 21.69
CA PHE A 373 19.13 -6.69 22.96
C PHE A 373 18.41 -7.37 24.12
N THR A 374 19.15 -8.00 25.00
CA THR A 374 18.62 -8.66 26.20
C THR A 374 19.06 -7.95 27.46
N VAL A 375 18.32 -8.17 28.53
CA VAL A 375 18.66 -7.62 29.85
C VAL A 375 20.07 -8.09 30.21
N SER A 376 20.95 -7.15 30.49
CA SER A 376 22.27 -7.48 31.02
C SER A 376 22.09 -8.14 32.39
N SER A 377 22.16 -9.47 32.44
CA SER A 377 22.10 -10.24 33.69
C SER A 377 23.37 -10.13 34.54
N GLN A 378 24.28 -9.22 34.19
CA GLN A 378 25.32 -8.83 35.09
C GLN A 378 24.73 -7.90 36.18
N ILE A 379 24.08 -8.50 37.16
CA ILE A 379 24.50 -8.19 38.52
C ILE A 379 25.93 -8.68 38.58
N GLU A 380 26.91 -7.79 38.29
CA GLU A 380 28.26 -8.05 38.75
C GLU A 380 28.10 -8.34 40.25
N ALA A 381 28.32 -9.60 40.64
CA ALA A 381 28.53 -9.90 42.04
C ALA A 381 29.65 -8.93 42.45
N PRO A 382 29.46 -8.09 43.46
CA PRO A 382 30.46 -7.11 43.82
C PRO A 382 31.76 -7.85 44.04
N THR A 383 32.73 -7.63 43.16
CA THR A 383 34.09 -8.03 43.45
C THR A 383 34.41 -7.43 44.81
N THR A 384 34.92 -8.22 45.75
CA THR A 384 35.17 -7.82 47.15
C THR A 384 36.04 -6.57 47.28
N ASP A 385 36.59 -6.08 46.17
CA ASP A 385 37.49 -4.92 46.07
C ASP A 385 36.85 -3.66 45.48
N ALA A 386 35.55 -3.67 45.08
CA ALA A 386 34.92 -2.52 44.49
C ALA A 386 34.60 -1.44 45.54
N LEU A 387 35.00 -0.19 45.25
CA LEU A 387 34.62 0.98 46.04
C LEU A 387 33.09 1.14 46.05
N LYS A 388 32.47 1.07 47.24
CA LYS A 388 31.05 1.36 47.43
C LYS A 388 30.91 2.74 48.06
N VAL A 389 30.02 3.56 47.54
CA VAL A 389 29.72 4.91 48.00
C VAL A 389 28.24 5.04 48.27
N PHE A 390 27.87 5.45 49.50
CA PHE A 390 26.51 5.62 49.97
C PHE A 390 26.31 7.06 50.45
N GLY A 391 25.26 7.71 50.02
CA GLY A 391 24.77 8.96 50.60
C GLY A 391 23.72 8.70 51.67
N GLY A 392 23.72 9.51 52.73
CA GLY A 392 22.71 9.50 53.76
C GLY A 392 22.43 10.89 54.29
N LYS A 393 21.72 11.01 55.39
CA LYS A 393 21.36 12.32 55.95
C LYS A 393 22.62 12.97 56.55
N ASN A 394 23.06 14.05 55.88
CA ASN A 394 24.26 14.81 56.23
C ASN A 394 25.61 14.02 56.24
N TYR A 395 25.69 12.92 55.45
CA TYR A 395 26.96 12.19 55.37
C TYR A 395 27.14 11.42 54.04
N LEU A 396 28.40 11.17 53.65
CA LEU A 396 28.82 10.16 52.68
C LEU A 396 29.63 9.07 53.36
N SER A 397 29.31 7.81 53.06
CA SER A 397 30.01 6.65 53.58
C SER A 397 30.70 5.90 52.42
N PHE A 398 31.90 5.48 52.64
CA PHE A 398 32.75 4.78 51.65
C PHE A 398 33.19 3.43 52.22
N MET A 399 33.10 2.40 51.38
CA MET A 399 33.67 1.07 51.72
C MET A 399 34.52 0.59 50.54
N THR A 400 35.66 0.05 50.81
CA THR A 400 36.62 -0.48 49.81
C THR A 400 37.41 -1.63 50.37
N GLY A 401 37.70 -2.65 49.56
CA GLY A 401 38.57 -3.78 49.92
C GLY A 401 40.04 -3.49 49.81
N THR A 402 40.42 -2.43 49.09
CA THR A 402 41.81 -1.99 48.93
C THR A 402 41.96 -0.51 49.25
N PRO A 403 43.14 -0.04 49.76
CA PRO A 403 43.39 1.37 50.02
C PRO A 403 43.18 2.23 48.78
N THR A 404 42.11 3.06 48.79
CA THR A 404 41.67 3.84 47.62
C THR A 404 41.70 5.32 47.95
N HIS A 405 42.38 6.12 47.12
CA HIS A 405 42.42 7.57 47.21
C HIS A 405 41.12 8.14 46.61
N LEU A 406 40.36 8.87 47.43
CA LEU A 406 39.10 9.47 47.08
C LEU A 406 39.15 10.99 47.09
N GLN A 407 38.42 11.59 46.18
CA GLN A 407 38.15 13.03 46.14
C GLN A 407 36.68 13.25 46.01
N VAL A 408 36.13 14.20 46.74
CA VAL A 408 34.73 14.61 46.70
C VAL A 408 34.62 16.06 46.28
N TYR A 409 33.84 16.32 45.28
CA TYR A 409 33.64 17.63 44.70
C TYR A 409 32.16 18.06 44.78
N THR A 410 31.91 19.39 44.83
CA THR A 410 30.58 19.93 44.50
C THR A 410 30.31 19.78 43.02
N LEU A 411 29.06 19.97 42.59
CA LEU A 411 28.71 20.05 41.18
C LEU A 411 29.43 21.18 40.43
N SER A 412 29.79 22.26 41.14
CA SER A 412 30.58 23.38 40.58
C SER A 412 32.06 23.09 40.43
N GLY A 413 32.51 21.84 40.77
CA GLY A 413 33.91 21.44 40.65
C GLY A 413 34.82 21.81 41.85
N LYS A 414 34.27 22.38 42.94
CA LYS A 414 35.05 22.72 44.13
C LYS A 414 35.37 21.41 44.91
N LEU A 415 36.66 21.16 45.18
CA LEU A 415 37.08 20.04 46.03
C LEU A 415 36.63 20.29 47.47
N MET A 416 35.84 19.34 47.99
CA MET A 416 35.32 19.39 49.36
C MET A 416 36.14 18.48 50.30
N PHE A 417 36.61 17.36 49.79
CA PHE A 417 37.30 16.35 50.60
C PHE A 417 38.23 15.51 49.74
N SER A 418 39.39 15.14 50.32
CA SER A 418 40.36 14.23 49.70
C SER A 418 41.01 13.38 50.80
N THR A 419 40.97 12.03 50.62
CA THR A 419 41.48 11.08 51.61
C THR A 419 41.80 9.72 50.99
N ILE A 420 42.54 8.92 51.72
CA ILE A 420 42.69 7.48 51.42
C ILE A 420 41.78 6.71 52.36
N VAL A 421 40.86 5.94 51.79
CA VAL A 421 39.99 5.03 52.47
C VAL A 421 40.64 3.64 52.46
N ARG A 422 40.78 2.96 53.60
CA ARG A 422 41.42 1.64 53.69
C ARG A 422 40.42 0.49 53.80
N GLU A 423 39.33 0.71 54.46
CA GLU A 423 38.21 -0.27 54.55
C GLU A 423 36.87 0.44 54.54
N HIS A 424 36.63 1.30 55.55
CA HIS A 424 35.40 2.09 55.68
C HIS A 424 35.70 3.49 56.14
N LYS A 425 35.01 4.50 55.59
CA LYS A 425 35.09 5.88 56.07
C LYS A 425 33.76 6.61 55.84
N THR A 426 33.36 7.33 56.86
CA THR A 426 32.20 8.26 56.72
C THR A 426 32.67 9.68 56.93
N ILE A 427 32.18 10.60 56.06
CA ILE A 427 32.45 12.04 56.19
C ILE A 427 31.10 12.76 56.29
N SER A 428 31.06 13.81 57.13
CA SER A 428 29.89 14.66 57.22
C SER A 428 29.95 15.72 56.13
N LEU A 429 28.87 15.90 55.42
CA LEU A 429 28.72 16.91 54.37
C LEU A 429 27.30 17.52 54.45
N PRO A 430 27.13 18.82 54.17
CA PRO A 430 25.82 19.41 54.05
C PRO A 430 24.95 18.68 53.02
N SER A 431 23.63 18.78 53.15
CA SER A 431 22.71 18.29 52.08
C SER A 431 23.10 18.91 50.74
N GLY A 432 23.15 18.07 49.73
CA GLY A 432 23.54 18.48 48.39
C GLY A 432 23.92 17.29 47.48
N ILE A 433 24.31 17.63 46.26
CA ILE A 433 24.77 16.65 45.27
C ILE A 433 26.28 16.80 45.13
N TYR A 434 26.97 15.67 45.20
CA TYR A 434 28.44 15.58 45.18
C TYR A 434 28.93 14.64 44.10
N ILE A 435 30.10 14.89 43.57
CA ILE A 435 30.81 14.02 42.65
C ILE A 435 31.95 13.37 43.39
N VAL A 436 31.92 12.04 43.51
CA VAL A 436 33.00 11.24 44.11
C VAL A 436 33.87 10.67 43.02
N LYS A 437 35.19 10.92 43.09
CA LYS A 437 36.18 10.42 42.13
C LYS A 437 37.24 9.57 42.84
N ALA A 438 37.64 8.49 42.17
CA ALA A 438 38.79 7.66 42.48
C ALA A 438 39.43 7.21 41.16
N LYS A 439 40.58 6.53 41.20
CA LYS A 439 41.21 6.00 39.99
C LYS A 439 40.27 5.03 39.29
N GLY A 440 39.83 5.40 38.07
CA GLY A 440 38.88 4.60 37.27
C GLY A 440 37.41 4.65 37.75
N TYR A 441 37.08 5.51 38.70
CA TYR A 441 35.71 5.61 39.25
C TYR A 441 35.25 7.04 39.36
N SER A 442 34.02 7.30 38.94
CA SER A 442 33.35 8.58 39.18
C SER A 442 31.84 8.33 39.38
N LYS A 443 31.27 8.85 40.45
CA LYS A 443 29.84 8.68 40.78
C LYS A 443 29.28 9.97 41.33
N VAL A 444 28.04 10.32 40.92
CA VAL A 444 27.25 11.38 41.51
C VAL A 444 26.44 10.81 42.65
N VAL A 445 26.47 11.43 43.84
CA VAL A 445 25.79 10.94 45.04
C VAL A 445 25.09 12.10 45.71
N ALA A 446 23.84 11.89 46.13
CA ALA A 446 23.07 12.82 46.93
C ALA A 446 23.34 12.59 48.43
N VAL A 447 23.45 13.69 49.18
CA VAL A 447 23.46 13.75 50.64
C VAL A 447 22.19 14.47 51.03
N GLU A 448 21.33 13.83 51.81
CA GLU A 448 20.05 14.34 52.29
C GLU A 448 20.21 15.22 53.54
#